data_40f22a21363418b5fbde2015d56fb9c1
#
_entry.id   40f22a21363418b5fbde2015d56fb9c1
#
_cell.length_a   1.000
_cell.length_b   1.000
_cell.length_c   1.000
_cell.angle_alpha   90.00
_cell.angle_beta   90.00
_cell.angle_gamma   90.00
#
_symmetry.space_group_name_H-M   'P 1'
#
loop_
_entity.id
_entity.type
_entity.pdbx_description
1 polymer ?
#
loop_
_entity_poly.entity_id
_entity_poly.type
_entity_poly.pdbx_seq_one_letter_code
_entity_poly.pdbx_strand_id
1 'polypeptide(L)'
;MAEPLVGIIMGSSSDWETMRHAAETLDQLGVPHETKIVSAHRTPKRLYDYAHSARDRGLRVVIAGAGGAAHLPGMTASMTSLPVLGVPIETQALKGMDSLLSIVQMPAGVPVGTLAIGKAGAINAALLAAAMLAAEDKALAHRLDAWREKQTGSVAEAPE
;
A
#
# COMPACT_ATOMS: atom_id res chain seq x y z
N MET A 1 0.46 -11.29 19.96
CA MET A 1 0.13 -10.85 18.58
C MET A 1 1.41 -10.80 17.78
N ALA A 2 1.34 -11.19 16.51
CA ALA A 2 2.50 -11.12 15.64
C ALA A 2 2.89 -9.65 15.37
N GLU A 3 4.19 -9.37 15.29
CA GLU A 3 4.66 -8.05 14.91
C GLU A 3 4.27 -7.73 13.46
N PRO A 4 3.91 -6.48 13.13
CA PRO A 4 3.51 -6.11 11.79
C PRO A 4 4.67 -6.24 10.80
N LEU A 5 4.39 -6.83 9.64
CA LEU A 5 5.31 -6.95 8.51
C LEU A 5 5.05 -5.87 7.44
N VAL A 6 3.81 -5.38 7.37
CA VAL A 6 3.39 -4.35 6.42
C VAL A 6 2.86 -3.15 7.18
N GLY A 7 3.36 -1.97 6.84
CA GLY A 7 2.81 -0.71 7.31
C GLY A 7 1.90 -0.09 6.27
N ILE A 8 0.66 0.22 6.64
CA ILE A 8 -0.27 0.97 5.80
C ILE A 8 -0.36 2.38 6.36
N ILE A 9 0.09 3.36 5.61
CA ILE A 9 0.04 4.78 5.99
C ILE A 9 -0.79 5.58 5.01
N MET A 10 -1.40 6.64 5.50
CA MET A 10 -2.23 7.55 4.70
C MET A 10 -2.22 8.95 5.31
N GLY A 11 -2.42 9.97 4.49
CA GLY A 11 -2.30 11.37 4.90
C GLY A 11 -3.47 11.91 5.71
N SER A 12 -4.62 11.24 5.68
CA SER A 12 -5.84 11.69 6.34
C SER A 12 -6.74 10.52 6.70
N SER A 13 -7.57 10.69 7.73
CA SER A 13 -8.63 9.72 8.06
C SER A 13 -9.65 9.53 6.94
N SER A 14 -9.83 10.52 6.07
CA SER A 14 -10.70 10.40 4.90
C SER A 14 -10.19 9.39 3.86
N ASP A 15 -8.88 9.11 3.85
CA ASP A 15 -8.29 8.11 2.96
C ASP A 15 -8.59 6.68 3.41
N TRP A 16 -9.03 6.50 4.63
CA TRP A 16 -9.33 5.17 5.19
C TRP A 16 -10.40 4.41 4.42
N GLU A 17 -11.39 5.11 3.88
CA GLU A 17 -12.42 4.50 3.03
C GLU A 17 -11.82 3.68 1.89
N THR A 18 -10.73 4.16 1.29
CA THR A 18 -9.97 3.47 0.26
C THR A 18 -8.96 2.49 0.86
N MET A 19 -8.16 2.94 1.81
CA MET A 19 -7.02 2.17 2.32
C MET A 19 -7.42 0.98 3.18
N ARG A 20 -8.63 0.98 3.77
CA ARG A 20 -9.15 -0.19 4.50
C ARG A 20 -9.18 -1.45 3.63
N HIS A 21 -9.35 -1.32 2.31
CA HIS A 21 -9.32 -2.46 1.40
C HIS A 21 -7.95 -3.14 1.33
N ALA A 22 -6.86 -2.40 1.55
CA ALA A 22 -5.54 -3.00 1.70
C ALA A 22 -5.45 -3.81 3.00
N ALA A 23 -5.92 -3.24 4.12
CA ALA A 23 -5.93 -3.92 5.41
C ALA A 23 -6.80 -5.20 5.37
N GLU A 24 -8.01 -5.11 4.84
CA GLU A 24 -8.91 -6.25 4.69
C GLU A 24 -8.31 -7.37 3.83
N THR A 25 -7.59 -7.02 2.77
CA THR A 25 -6.90 -7.98 1.90
C THR A 25 -5.74 -8.67 2.63
N LEU A 26 -4.96 -7.92 3.39
CA LEU A 26 -3.89 -8.49 4.23
C LEU A 26 -4.46 -9.39 5.33
N ASP A 27 -5.61 -9.03 5.94
CA ASP A 27 -6.30 -9.89 6.90
C ASP A 27 -6.72 -11.22 6.27
N GLN A 28 -7.31 -11.19 5.07
CA GLN A 28 -7.69 -12.40 4.33
C GLN A 28 -6.49 -13.31 4.05
N LEU A 29 -5.32 -12.74 3.84
CA LEU A 29 -4.07 -13.46 3.59
C LEU A 29 -3.32 -13.85 4.87
N GLY A 30 -3.80 -13.41 6.04
CA GLY A 30 -3.15 -13.65 7.31
C GLY A 30 -1.79 -12.95 7.44
N VAL A 31 -1.64 -11.78 6.83
CA VAL A 31 -0.40 -10.97 6.90
C VAL A 31 -0.52 -9.94 8.02
N PRO A 32 0.34 -10.01 9.05
CA PRO A 32 0.37 -9.00 10.11
C PRO A 32 0.70 -7.61 9.55
N HIS A 33 -0.09 -6.64 9.94
CA HIS A 33 0.09 -5.26 9.47
C HIS A 33 -0.34 -4.24 10.52
N GLU A 34 0.06 -2.99 10.33
CA GLU A 34 -0.39 -1.84 11.11
C GLU A 34 -0.94 -0.77 10.19
N THR A 35 -1.82 0.08 10.71
CA THR A 35 -2.38 1.22 10.00
C THR A 35 -2.12 2.50 10.78
N LYS A 36 -1.65 3.55 10.10
CA LYS A 36 -1.35 4.82 10.73
C LYS A 36 -1.69 6.00 9.82
N ILE A 37 -2.13 7.09 10.42
CA ILE A 37 -2.25 8.38 9.74
C ILE A 37 -0.91 9.10 9.85
N VAL A 38 -0.31 9.35 8.69
CA VAL A 38 0.98 10.04 8.56
C VAL A 38 0.86 11.02 7.40
N SER A 39 0.75 12.29 7.70
CA SER A 39 0.64 13.34 6.68
C SER A 39 2.01 13.93 6.35
N ALA A 40 2.42 13.85 5.09
CA ALA A 40 3.69 14.43 4.66
C ALA A 40 3.75 15.95 4.91
N HIS A 41 2.62 16.65 4.72
CA HIS A 41 2.56 18.10 4.85
C HIS A 41 2.23 18.58 6.25
N ARG A 42 1.37 17.84 6.99
CA ARG A 42 0.84 18.28 8.29
C ARG A 42 1.53 17.63 9.48
N THR A 43 2.16 16.49 9.29
CA THR A 43 2.93 15.77 10.31
C THR A 43 4.32 15.33 9.79
N PRO A 44 5.15 16.27 9.31
CA PRO A 44 6.43 15.90 8.67
C PRO A 44 7.38 15.16 9.61
N LYS A 45 7.43 15.53 10.89
CA LYS A 45 8.24 14.80 11.88
C LYS A 45 7.74 13.37 12.10
N ARG A 46 6.42 13.16 12.15
CA ARG A 46 5.84 11.81 12.26
C ARG A 46 6.24 10.96 11.07
N LEU A 47 6.21 11.53 9.86
CA LEU A 47 6.67 10.83 8.65
C LEU A 47 8.15 10.45 8.76
N TYR A 48 9.00 11.39 9.16
CA TYR A 48 10.42 11.16 9.35
C TYR A 48 10.67 9.99 10.32
N ASP A 49 10.06 10.06 11.51
CA ASP A 49 10.21 9.04 12.54
C ASP A 49 9.67 7.67 12.06
N TYR A 50 8.54 7.66 11.36
CA TYR A 50 7.94 6.44 10.83
C TYR A 50 8.87 5.75 9.81
N ALA A 51 9.31 6.49 8.81
CA ALA A 51 10.13 5.95 7.73
C ALA A 51 11.50 5.45 8.23
N HIS A 52 12.16 6.22 9.10
CA HIS A 52 13.47 5.85 9.63
C HIS A 52 13.43 4.67 10.60
N SER A 53 12.35 4.51 11.36
CA SER A 53 12.21 3.38 12.30
C SER A 53 11.59 2.12 11.70
N ALA A 54 11.02 2.21 10.50
CA ALA A 54 10.20 1.15 9.91
C ALA A 54 10.93 -0.19 9.85
N ARG A 55 12.14 -0.23 9.32
CA ARG A 55 12.95 -1.45 9.22
C ARG A 55 13.28 -2.04 10.60
N ASP A 56 13.72 -1.21 11.54
CA ASP A 56 14.12 -1.67 12.87
C ASP A 56 12.93 -2.20 13.68
N ARG A 57 11.71 -1.73 13.37
CA ARG A 57 10.46 -2.25 13.94
C ARG A 57 9.97 -3.55 13.28
N GLY A 58 10.69 -4.08 12.31
CA GLY A 58 10.36 -5.33 11.64
C GLY A 58 9.49 -5.20 10.39
N LEU A 59 9.13 -3.99 9.97
CA LEU A 59 8.39 -3.80 8.72
C LEU A 59 9.24 -4.22 7.52
N ARG A 60 8.59 -4.85 6.55
CA ARG A 60 9.21 -5.34 5.30
C ARG A 60 8.73 -4.57 4.08
N VAL A 61 7.52 -4.02 4.13
CA VAL A 61 6.89 -3.26 3.05
C VAL A 61 6.06 -2.14 3.65
N VAL A 62 6.04 -0.98 3.00
CA VAL A 62 5.14 0.13 3.35
C VAL A 62 4.19 0.38 2.19
N ILE A 63 2.90 0.41 2.49
CA ILE A 63 1.84 0.83 1.55
C ILE A 63 1.42 2.24 1.96
N ALA A 64 1.52 3.18 1.04
CA ALA A 64 1.22 4.58 1.31
C ALA A 64 0.14 5.10 0.36
N GLY A 65 -1.01 5.51 0.92
CA GLY A 65 -2.10 6.14 0.20
C GLY A 65 -2.07 7.66 0.33
N ALA A 66 -2.22 8.37 -0.77
CA ALA A 66 -2.23 9.82 -0.77
C ALA A 66 -3.07 10.37 -1.93
N GLY A 67 -3.70 11.52 -1.71
CA GLY A 67 -4.52 12.22 -2.69
C GLY A 67 -4.06 13.64 -2.96
N GLY A 68 -4.41 14.16 -4.13
CA GLY A 68 -4.04 15.49 -4.57
C GLY A 68 -2.54 15.61 -4.85
N ALA A 69 -1.88 16.55 -4.19
CA ALA A 69 -0.41 16.60 -4.14
C ALA A 69 0.10 15.45 -3.28
N ALA A 70 0.08 14.26 -3.82
CA ALA A 70 0.26 13.00 -3.14
C ALA A 70 1.74 12.68 -2.89
N HIS A 71 2.38 13.45 -2.00
CA HIS A 71 3.82 13.37 -1.74
C HIS A 71 4.22 12.26 -0.76
N LEU A 72 3.27 11.70 0.00
CA LEU A 72 3.57 10.74 1.06
C LEU A 72 4.36 9.51 0.59
N PRO A 73 3.98 8.83 -0.51
CA PRO A 73 4.73 7.64 -0.95
C PRO A 73 6.17 7.97 -1.33
N GLY A 74 6.39 9.00 -2.14
CA GLY A 74 7.72 9.41 -2.57
C GLY A 74 8.60 9.91 -1.43
N MET A 75 8.03 10.68 -0.51
CA MET A 75 8.75 11.15 0.68
C MET A 75 9.12 9.98 1.59
N THR A 76 8.22 9.02 1.78
CA THR A 76 8.54 7.79 2.53
C THR A 76 9.69 7.03 1.88
N ALA A 77 9.62 6.82 0.57
CA ALA A 77 10.66 6.11 -0.19
C ALA A 77 12.03 6.82 -0.15
N SER A 78 12.04 8.14 0.02
CA SER A 78 13.29 8.91 0.17
C SER A 78 14.00 8.69 1.50
N MET A 79 13.29 8.17 2.51
CA MET A 79 13.78 8.03 3.89
C MET A 79 13.90 6.57 4.35
N THR A 80 13.56 5.61 3.52
CA THR A 80 13.75 4.18 3.79
C THR A 80 14.05 3.43 2.50
N SER A 81 14.86 2.39 2.58
CA SER A 81 15.10 1.48 1.45
C SER A 81 14.14 0.27 1.44
N LEU A 82 13.17 0.22 2.33
CA LEU A 82 12.08 -0.75 2.23
C LEU A 82 11.25 -0.50 0.97
N PRO A 83 10.66 -1.54 0.37
CA PRO A 83 9.70 -1.35 -0.71
C PRO A 83 8.56 -0.44 -0.27
N VAL A 84 8.28 0.60 -1.06
CA VAL A 84 7.13 1.49 -0.87
C VAL A 84 6.19 1.34 -2.04
N LEU A 85 4.94 0.99 -1.74
CA LEU A 85 3.86 0.84 -2.70
C LEU A 85 2.90 2.02 -2.56
N GLY A 86 2.73 2.77 -3.63
CA GLY A 86 1.89 3.97 -3.64
C GLY A 86 0.49 3.69 -4.17
N VAL A 87 -0.51 4.14 -3.45
CA VAL A 87 -1.92 4.05 -3.85
C VAL A 87 -2.44 5.47 -4.08
N PRO A 88 -2.69 5.85 -5.34
CA PRO A 88 -3.32 7.12 -5.64
C PRO A 88 -4.77 7.12 -5.16
N ILE A 89 -5.11 8.06 -4.28
CA ILE A 89 -6.48 8.24 -3.81
C ILE A 89 -7.25 9.06 -4.83
N GLU A 90 -8.46 8.62 -5.18
CA GLU A 90 -9.34 9.38 -6.07
C GLU A 90 -9.71 10.72 -5.45
N THR A 91 -9.60 11.78 -6.26
CA THR A 91 -9.93 13.15 -5.85
C THR A 91 -11.15 13.67 -6.59
N GLN A 92 -11.89 14.59 -5.97
CA GLN A 92 -13.08 15.15 -6.58
C GLN A 92 -12.75 16.00 -7.83
N ALA A 93 -11.73 16.85 -7.74
CA ALA A 93 -11.39 17.80 -8.81
C ALA A 93 -10.82 17.13 -10.07
N LEU A 94 -9.85 16.22 -9.91
CA LEU A 94 -9.12 15.60 -11.02
C LEU A 94 -9.24 14.07 -11.07
N LYS A 95 -10.16 13.51 -10.29
CA LYS A 95 -10.50 12.07 -10.30
C LYS A 95 -9.32 11.14 -10.00
N GLY A 96 -8.32 11.63 -9.26
CA GLY A 96 -7.13 10.87 -8.90
C GLY A 96 -5.97 10.97 -9.88
N MET A 97 -6.13 11.66 -11.01
CA MET A 97 -5.02 11.88 -11.95
C MET A 97 -3.91 12.71 -11.30
N ASP A 98 -4.27 13.72 -10.52
CA ASP A 98 -3.36 14.51 -9.70
C ASP A 98 -2.59 13.63 -8.71
N SER A 99 -3.28 12.73 -8.03
CA SER A 99 -2.65 11.77 -7.10
C SER A 99 -1.69 10.83 -7.85
N LEU A 100 -2.13 10.24 -8.95
CA LEU A 100 -1.34 9.31 -9.76
C LEU A 100 -0.05 9.98 -10.27
N LEU A 101 -0.17 11.16 -10.89
CA LEU A 101 1.00 11.87 -11.44
C LEU A 101 1.95 12.35 -10.35
N SER A 102 1.45 12.67 -9.17
CA SER A 102 2.29 13.03 -8.01
C SER A 102 3.12 11.86 -7.49
N ILE A 103 2.65 10.62 -7.67
CA ILE A 103 3.29 9.41 -7.12
C ILE A 103 4.19 8.72 -8.15
N VAL A 104 3.75 8.64 -9.42
CA VAL A 104 4.35 7.71 -10.39
C VAL A 104 5.68 8.18 -10.97
N GLN A 105 5.89 9.48 -11.16
CA GLN A 105 7.07 10.04 -11.84
C GLN A 105 8.23 10.28 -10.86
N MET A 106 8.67 9.23 -10.17
CA MET A 106 9.79 9.31 -9.25
C MET A 106 11.13 9.42 -10.00
N PRO A 107 12.10 10.18 -9.44
CA PRO A 107 13.44 10.26 -10.03
C PRO A 107 14.18 8.93 -9.90
N ALA A 108 15.12 8.70 -10.81
CA ALA A 108 15.98 7.53 -10.73
C ALA A 108 16.74 7.49 -9.38
N GLY A 109 16.70 6.34 -8.73
CA GLY A 109 17.32 6.11 -7.42
C GLY A 109 16.35 6.08 -6.24
N VAL A 110 15.14 6.62 -6.39
CA VAL A 110 14.10 6.59 -5.35
C VAL A 110 12.80 6.01 -5.93
N PRO A 111 12.67 4.68 -5.96
CA PRO A 111 11.50 4.04 -6.58
C PRO A 111 10.28 4.00 -5.66
N VAL A 112 9.10 4.14 -6.25
CA VAL A 112 7.80 3.82 -5.66
C VAL A 112 7.06 2.91 -6.61
N GLY A 113 6.60 1.75 -6.14
CA GLY A 113 5.73 0.87 -6.90
C GLY A 113 4.30 1.40 -6.89
N THR A 114 3.88 2.06 -7.97
CA THR A 114 2.58 2.75 -8.04
C THR A 114 1.49 1.82 -8.54
N LEU A 115 0.40 1.70 -7.80
CA LEU A 115 -0.75 0.87 -8.14
C LEU A 115 -1.88 1.73 -8.75
N ALA A 116 -3.01 1.09 -9.03
CA ALA A 116 -4.16 1.75 -9.61
C ALA A 116 -4.78 2.80 -8.67
N ILE A 117 -5.53 3.73 -9.25
CA ILE A 117 -6.28 4.73 -8.48
C ILE A 117 -7.40 4.05 -7.70
N GLY A 118 -7.50 4.39 -6.42
CA GLY A 118 -8.63 4.01 -5.57
C GLY A 118 -8.59 2.57 -5.05
N LYS A 119 -9.77 1.98 -4.88
CA LYS A 119 -9.97 0.67 -4.26
C LYS A 119 -9.13 -0.45 -4.90
N ALA A 120 -9.10 -0.53 -6.22
CA ALA A 120 -8.32 -1.54 -6.93
C ALA A 120 -6.83 -1.43 -6.61
N GLY A 121 -6.32 -0.19 -6.52
CA GLY A 121 -4.93 0.07 -6.14
C GLY A 121 -4.63 -0.37 -4.71
N ALA A 122 -5.52 -0.13 -3.77
CA ALA A 122 -5.37 -0.55 -2.37
C ALA A 122 -5.31 -2.09 -2.25
N ILE A 123 -6.22 -2.80 -2.91
CA ILE A 123 -6.24 -4.27 -2.96
C ILE A 123 -4.94 -4.79 -3.59
N ASN A 124 -4.56 -4.25 -4.74
CA ASN A 124 -3.37 -4.70 -5.46
C ASN A 124 -2.07 -4.38 -4.71
N ALA A 125 -2.02 -3.28 -3.97
CA ALA A 125 -0.87 -2.99 -3.10
C ALA A 125 -0.70 -4.07 -2.02
N ALA A 126 -1.79 -4.49 -1.39
CA ALA A 126 -1.76 -5.57 -0.41
C ALA A 126 -1.34 -6.91 -1.04
N LEU A 127 -1.87 -7.25 -2.20
CA LEU A 127 -1.50 -8.47 -2.92
C LEU A 127 -0.03 -8.45 -3.34
N LEU A 128 0.48 -7.32 -3.81
CA LEU A 128 1.89 -7.18 -4.19
C LEU A 128 2.81 -7.25 -2.96
N ALA A 129 2.45 -6.61 -1.86
CA ALA A 129 3.16 -6.73 -0.59
C ALA A 129 3.21 -8.19 -0.12
N ALA A 130 2.08 -8.89 -0.17
CA ALA A 130 2.02 -10.32 0.16
C ALA A 130 2.90 -11.16 -0.77
N ALA A 131 2.92 -10.87 -2.08
CA ALA A 131 3.77 -11.56 -3.05
C ALA A 131 5.27 -11.35 -2.75
N MET A 132 5.66 -10.15 -2.34
CA MET A 132 7.04 -9.88 -1.91
C MET A 132 7.44 -10.71 -0.69
N LEU A 133 6.56 -10.79 0.31
CA LEU A 133 6.79 -11.58 1.51
C LEU A 133 6.77 -13.09 1.23
N ALA A 134 5.91 -13.53 0.30
CA ALA A 134 5.75 -14.92 -0.08
C ALA A 134 7.00 -15.51 -0.76
N ALA A 135 7.92 -14.70 -1.25
CA ALA A 135 9.18 -15.16 -1.80
C ALA A 135 10.01 -15.97 -0.77
N GLU A 136 9.84 -15.68 0.52
CA GLU A 136 10.53 -16.35 1.62
C GLU A 136 9.57 -17.09 2.57
N ASP A 137 8.25 -17.03 2.32
CA ASP A 137 7.20 -17.65 3.15
C ASP A 137 6.30 -18.54 2.29
N LYS A 138 6.58 -19.83 2.29
CA LYS A 138 5.83 -20.83 1.49
C LYS A 138 4.36 -20.92 1.92
N ALA A 139 4.05 -20.78 3.20
CA ALA A 139 2.68 -20.84 3.70
C ALA A 139 1.87 -19.65 3.17
N LEU A 140 2.47 -18.45 3.16
CA LEU A 140 1.84 -17.27 2.56
C LEU A 140 1.70 -17.42 1.04
N ALA A 141 2.70 -17.99 0.35
CA ALA A 141 2.60 -18.27 -1.08
C ALA A 141 1.38 -19.14 -1.40
N HIS A 142 1.15 -20.22 -0.63
CA HIS A 142 -0.04 -21.07 -0.79
C HIS A 142 -1.35 -20.30 -0.54
N ARG A 143 -1.40 -19.42 0.46
CA ARG A 143 -2.60 -18.60 0.71
C ARG A 143 -2.87 -17.61 -0.42
N LEU A 144 -1.80 -17.02 -0.98
CA LEU A 144 -1.91 -16.10 -2.10
C LEU A 144 -2.41 -16.82 -3.36
N ASP A 145 -1.89 -18.01 -3.66
CA ASP A 145 -2.34 -18.84 -4.78
C ASP A 145 -3.83 -19.21 -4.61
N ALA A 146 -4.24 -19.64 -3.42
CA ALA A 146 -5.64 -19.95 -3.12
C ALA A 146 -6.55 -18.72 -3.27
N TRP A 147 -6.09 -17.54 -2.88
CA TRP A 147 -6.83 -16.28 -3.09
C TRP A 147 -7.06 -16.01 -4.58
N ARG A 148 -6.03 -16.23 -5.41
CA ARG A 148 -6.11 -16.05 -6.87
C ARG A 148 -7.02 -17.08 -7.52
N GLU A 149 -6.96 -18.34 -7.12
CA GLU A 149 -7.84 -19.40 -7.59
C GLU A 149 -9.31 -19.09 -7.28
N LYS A 150 -9.60 -18.60 -6.07
CA LYS A 150 -10.95 -18.17 -5.68
C LYS A 150 -11.44 -17.02 -6.57
N GLN A 151 -10.59 -16.04 -6.86
CA GLN A 151 -10.91 -14.93 -7.76
C GLN A 151 -11.22 -15.47 -9.17
N THR A 152 -10.39 -16.35 -9.71
CA THR A 152 -10.58 -16.98 -11.02
C THR A 152 -11.94 -17.71 -11.07
N GLY A 153 -12.25 -18.48 -10.05
CA GLY A 153 -13.52 -19.22 -9.97
C GLY A 153 -14.76 -18.33 -9.81
N SER A 154 -14.58 -17.07 -9.42
CA SER A 154 -15.69 -16.11 -9.29
C SER A 154 -16.09 -15.42 -10.61
N VAL A 155 -15.24 -15.57 -11.65
CA VAL A 155 -15.54 -14.98 -12.97
C VAL A 155 -16.50 -15.86 -13.74
N ALA A 156 -17.65 -15.32 -14.11
CA ALA A 156 -18.65 -16.05 -14.89
C ALA A 156 -18.14 -16.35 -16.30
N GLU A 157 -18.52 -17.52 -16.85
CA GLU A 157 -18.15 -17.90 -18.21
C GLU A 157 -18.98 -17.18 -19.28
N ALA A 158 -20.17 -16.71 -18.90
CA ALA A 158 -21.09 -16.02 -19.81
C ALA A 158 -21.68 -14.79 -19.13
N PRO A 159 -22.02 -13.74 -19.90
CA PRO A 159 -22.79 -12.62 -19.35
C PRO A 159 -24.20 -13.09 -18.97
N GLU A 160 -24.72 -12.57 -17.85
CA GLU A 160 -26.11 -12.81 -17.41
C GLU A 160 -27.12 -12.12 -18.34
#